data_6db9e3513c33c4539d44ec78b5e4df45
#
_entry.id   6db9e3513c33c4539d44ec78b5e4df45
#
_cell.length_a   1.000
_cell.length_b   1.000
_cell.length_c   1.000
_cell.angle_alpha   90.00
_cell.angle_beta   90.00
_cell.angle_gamma   90.00
#
_symmetry.space_group_name_H-M   'P 1'
#
loop_
_entity.id
_entity.type
_entity.pdbx_description
1 polymer ?
#
loop_
_entity_poly.entity_id
_entity_poly.type
_entity_poly.pdbx_seq_one_letter_code
_entity_poly.pdbx_strand_id
1 'polypeptide(L)'
;MEKMYDRLAAGERLRLKRTLLGWSQEETAEKINRAAKYYADIERGSCGMSLETLLALSSALNLSVDYILMGDQGEKILVQTDEVTAIMDMLDSCPPRIRNYALRILKIFLAACDKNEDIDNE
;
A
#
# COMPACT_ATOMS: atom_id res chain seq x y z
N MET A 1 -9.17 13.24 -20.71
CA MET A 1 -9.06 14.20 -19.62
C MET A 1 -7.89 13.87 -18.72
N GLU A 2 -7.05 14.82 -18.49
CA GLU A 2 -5.87 14.61 -17.68
C GLU A 2 -6.23 14.45 -16.21
N LYS A 3 -5.60 13.49 -15.56
CA LYS A 3 -5.77 13.31 -14.13
C LYS A 3 -4.81 14.23 -13.39
N MET A 4 -5.34 14.98 -12.49
CA MET A 4 -4.57 15.90 -11.68
C MET A 4 -4.42 15.36 -10.26
N TYR A 5 -3.35 15.79 -9.62
CA TYR A 5 -3.15 15.47 -8.21
C TYR A 5 -4.23 16.14 -7.37
N ASP A 6 -5.01 15.34 -6.69
CA ASP A 6 -6.09 15.81 -5.81
C ASP A 6 -5.61 15.68 -4.36
N ARG A 7 -5.32 16.80 -3.74
CA ARG A 7 -4.80 16.84 -2.38
C ARG A 7 -5.75 16.23 -1.36
N LEU A 8 -7.05 16.45 -1.53
CA LEU A 8 -8.04 15.90 -0.60
C LEU A 8 -8.10 14.38 -0.70
N ALA A 9 -8.14 13.86 -1.90
CA ALA A 9 -8.20 12.42 -2.13
C ALA A 9 -6.91 11.74 -1.66
N ALA A 10 -5.77 12.33 -1.95
CA ALA A 10 -4.48 11.80 -1.52
C ALA A 10 -4.38 11.78 0.00
N GLY A 11 -4.79 12.87 0.65
CA GLY A 11 -4.81 12.94 2.11
C GLY A 11 -5.69 11.88 2.73
N GLU A 12 -6.85 11.61 2.14
CA GLU A 12 -7.75 10.58 2.63
C GLU A 12 -7.14 9.19 2.51
N ARG A 13 -6.44 8.90 1.42
CA ARG A 13 -5.76 7.61 1.25
C ARG A 13 -4.69 7.40 2.30
N LEU A 14 -3.93 8.45 2.60
CA LEU A 14 -2.93 8.41 3.66
C LEU A 14 -3.57 8.16 5.02
N ARG A 15 -4.66 8.87 5.30
CA ARG A 15 -5.39 8.73 6.56
C ARG A 15 -5.93 7.32 6.74
N LEU A 16 -6.52 6.74 5.70
CA LEU A 16 -7.07 5.39 5.76
C LEU A 16 -5.98 4.37 6.08
N LYS A 17 -4.86 4.44 5.41
CA LYS A 17 -3.76 3.51 5.66
C LYS A 17 -3.18 3.69 7.06
N ARG A 18 -2.97 4.94 7.46
CA ARG A 18 -2.48 5.24 8.80
C ARG A 18 -3.39 4.66 9.87
N THR A 19 -4.69 4.85 9.70
CA THR A 19 -5.69 4.35 10.64
C THR A 19 -5.68 2.81 10.69
N LEU A 20 -5.56 2.16 9.55
CA LEU A 20 -5.45 0.71 9.48
C LEU A 20 -4.22 0.18 10.23
N LEU A 21 -3.13 0.93 10.17
CA LEU A 21 -1.91 0.56 10.88
C LEU A 21 -1.98 0.89 12.38
N GLY A 22 -3.01 1.61 12.80
CA GLY A 22 -3.18 2.00 14.19
C GLY A 22 -2.27 3.14 14.62
N TRP A 23 -1.75 3.91 13.69
CA TRP A 23 -0.81 5.00 13.98
C TRP A 23 -1.55 6.32 14.18
N SER A 24 -1.04 7.14 15.09
CA SER A 24 -1.51 8.53 15.22
C SER A 24 -0.84 9.40 14.16
N GLN A 25 -1.36 10.61 14.00
CA GLN A 25 -0.73 11.59 13.10
C GLN A 25 0.68 11.92 13.57
N GLU A 26 0.86 12.03 14.87
CA GLU A 26 2.16 12.32 15.49
C GLU A 26 3.16 11.20 15.23
N GLU A 27 2.73 9.96 15.40
CA GLU A 27 3.59 8.80 15.13
C GLU A 27 4.01 8.74 13.66
N THR A 28 3.08 9.00 12.76
CA THR A 28 3.36 8.98 11.33
C THR A 28 4.33 10.10 10.96
N ALA A 29 4.10 11.30 11.48
CA ALA A 29 4.98 12.44 11.25
C ALA A 29 6.40 12.15 11.74
N GLU A 30 6.53 11.52 12.89
CA GLU A 30 7.83 11.11 13.43
C GLU A 30 8.53 10.12 12.48
N LYS A 31 7.80 9.16 11.94
CA LYS A 31 8.38 8.17 11.04
C LYS A 31 8.92 8.76 9.75
N ILE A 32 8.34 9.86 9.29
CA ILE A 32 8.81 10.55 8.09
C ILE A 32 9.71 11.75 8.41
N ASN A 33 10.00 11.96 9.69
CA ASN A 33 10.84 13.04 10.18
C ASN A 33 10.33 14.42 9.75
N ARG A 34 9.03 14.66 9.97
CA ARG A 34 8.36 15.93 9.66
C ARG A 34 7.52 16.35 10.85
N ALA A 35 7.17 17.64 10.88
CA ALA A 35 6.31 18.17 11.94
C ALA A 35 4.89 17.56 11.84
N ALA A 36 4.30 17.30 13.00
CA ALA A 36 2.97 16.72 13.06
C ALA A 36 1.93 17.62 12.39
N LYS A 37 2.05 18.93 12.55
CA LYS A 37 1.14 19.88 11.92
C LYS A 37 1.20 19.80 10.39
N TYR A 38 2.39 19.69 9.83
CA TYR A 38 2.58 19.56 8.39
C TYR A 38 1.91 18.28 7.89
N TYR A 39 2.14 17.16 8.56
CA TYR A 39 1.52 15.91 8.17
C TYR A 39 -0.02 16.00 8.27
N ALA A 40 -0.54 16.58 9.34
CA ALA A 40 -1.99 16.76 9.50
C ALA A 40 -2.57 17.62 8.38
N ASP A 41 -1.86 18.66 7.96
CA ASP A 41 -2.29 19.50 6.84
C ASP A 41 -2.33 18.72 5.52
N ILE A 42 -1.39 17.79 5.34
CA ILE A 42 -1.40 16.92 4.17
C ILE A 42 -2.64 16.02 4.17
N GLU A 43 -2.96 15.42 5.31
CA GLU A 43 -4.15 14.57 5.40
C GLU A 43 -5.43 15.32 5.12
N ARG A 44 -5.52 16.58 5.55
CA ARG A 44 -6.70 17.40 5.30
C ARG A 44 -6.76 17.97 3.89
N GLY A 45 -5.69 17.84 3.13
CA GLY A 45 -5.61 18.42 1.80
C GLY A 45 -5.36 19.92 1.81
N SER A 46 -4.95 20.48 2.96
CA SER A 46 -4.66 21.92 3.09
C SER A 46 -3.39 22.32 2.37
N CYS A 47 -2.46 21.40 2.23
CA CYS A 47 -1.21 21.65 1.48
C CYS A 47 -0.83 20.41 0.71
N GLY A 48 0.06 20.58 -0.26
CA GLY A 48 0.60 19.46 -1.01
C GLY A 48 1.82 18.89 -0.32
N MET A 49 2.32 17.81 -0.87
CA MET A 49 3.53 17.15 -0.37
C MET A 49 4.73 17.55 -1.23
N SER A 50 5.88 17.75 -0.59
CA SER A 50 7.12 17.78 -1.34
C SER A 50 7.40 16.38 -1.88
N LEU A 51 8.24 16.29 -2.89
CA LEU A 51 8.63 15.01 -3.45
C LEU A 51 9.26 14.11 -2.39
N GLU A 52 10.12 14.69 -1.56
CA GLU A 52 10.78 13.94 -0.49
C GLU A 52 9.80 13.41 0.54
N THR A 53 8.79 14.22 0.91
CA THR A 53 7.75 13.80 1.84
C THR A 53 6.92 12.67 1.23
N LEU A 54 6.59 12.77 -0.05
CA LEU A 54 5.85 11.74 -0.75
C LEU A 54 6.60 10.41 -0.74
N LEU A 55 7.89 10.43 -1.02
CA LEU A 55 8.72 9.23 -1.00
C LEU A 55 8.82 8.64 0.41
N ALA A 56 8.95 9.50 1.41
CA ALA A 56 9.00 9.07 2.80
C ALA A 56 7.69 8.42 3.24
N LEU A 57 6.56 9.01 2.87
CA LEU A 57 5.24 8.45 3.18
C LEU A 57 5.00 7.14 2.46
N SER A 58 5.38 7.06 1.21
CA SER A 58 5.29 5.82 0.43
C SER A 58 6.02 4.69 1.14
N SER A 59 7.22 4.94 1.60
CA SER A 59 8.03 3.95 2.31
C SER A 59 7.44 3.61 3.68
N ALA A 60 7.09 4.63 4.47
CA ALA A 60 6.62 4.42 5.84
C ALA A 60 5.28 3.71 5.90
N LEU A 61 4.36 4.05 5.00
CA LEU A 61 3.02 3.48 4.97
C LEU A 61 2.90 2.28 4.05
N ASN A 62 3.95 1.95 3.34
CA ASN A 62 3.95 0.86 2.35
C ASN A 62 2.85 1.03 1.31
N LEU A 63 2.76 2.22 0.76
CA LEU A 63 1.86 2.58 -0.32
C LEU A 63 2.69 3.01 -1.52
N SER A 64 2.24 2.66 -2.72
CA SER A 64 2.95 3.17 -3.90
C SER A 64 2.68 4.66 -4.08
N VAL A 65 3.63 5.35 -4.68
CA VAL A 65 3.47 6.76 -5.04
C VAL A 65 2.25 6.93 -5.95
N ASP A 66 2.08 6.04 -6.91
CA ASP A 66 0.94 6.10 -7.83
C ASP A 66 -0.38 6.01 -7.10
N TYR A 67 -0.49 5.11 -6.13
CA TYR A 67 -1.71 4.98 -5.35
C TYR A 67 -1.99 6.23 -4.52
N ILE A 68 -0.96 6.77 -3.87
CA ILE A 68 -1.14 7.99 -3.06
C ILE A 68 -1.67 9.12 -3.93
N LEU A 69 -1.12 9.30 -5.12
CA LEU A 69 -1.46 10.42 -6.00
C LEU A 69 -2.70 10.19 -6.85
N MET A 70 -2.89 8.98 -7.34
CA MET A 70 -3.90 8.68 -8.35
C MET A 70 -5.00 7.73 -7.90
N GLY A 71 -4.82 7.08 -6.78
CA GLY A 71 -5.84 6.20 -6.23
C GLY A 71 -6.04 4.92 -7.04
N ASP A 72 -7.25 4.73 -7.52
CA ASP A 72 -7.66 3.49 -8.16
C ASP A 72 -6.80 3.05 -9.32
N GLN A 73 -6.04 3.97 -9.92
CA GLN A 73 -5.12 3.60 -10.99
C GLN A 73 -3.94 2.81 -10.49
N GLY A 74 -3.65 2.91 -9.20
CA GLY A 74 -2.62 2.10 -8.57
C GLY A 74 -3.08 0.69 -8.23
N GLU A 75 -4.38 0.40 -8.27
CA GLU A 75 -4.90 -0.90 -7.85
C GLU A 75 -4.31 -2.08 -8.61
N LYS A 76 -4.08 -1.92 -9.90
CA LYS A 76 -3.52 -3.01 -10.71
C LYS A 76 -2.07 -3.32 -10.35
N ILE A 77 -1.37 -2.34 -9.83
CA ILE A 77 0.02 -2.48 -9.41
C ILE A 77 0.07 -2.88 -7.96
N LEU A 78 -0.98 -2.51 -7.24
CA LEU A 78 -1.02 -2.63 -5.80
C LEU A 78 -1.86 -3.76 -5.35
N VAL A 79 -1.39 -4.90 -5.59
CA VAL A 79 -1.80 -6.00 -4.76
C VAL A 79 -0.98 -5.98 -3.47
N GLN A 80 -0.69 -4.78 -2.95
CA GLN A 80 -0.01 -4.69 -1.66
C GLN A 80 -1.01 -4.29 -0.59
N THR A 81 -1.93 -5.21 -0.34
CA THR A 81 -2.73 -5.17 0.86
C THR A 81 -1.83 -5.58 2.02
N ASP A 82 -2.25 -5.27 3.24
CA ASP A 82 -1.52 -5.71 4.43
C ASP A 82 -1.35 -7.22 4.46
N GLU A 83 -2.31 -7.93 3.89
CA GLU A 83 -2.26 -9.39 3.78
C GLU A 83 -1.12 -9.85 2.87
N VAL A 84 -0.96 -9.21 1.72
CA VAL A 84 0.12 -9.54 0.79
C VAL A 84 1.47 -9.20 1.41
N THR A 85 1.57 -8.05 2.07
CA THR A 85 2.79 -7.67 2.76
C THR A 85 3.15 -8.69 3.84
N ALA A 86 2.16 -9.15 4.60
CA ALA A 86 2.38 -10.18 5.61
C ALA A 86 2.89 -11.48 4.99
N ILE A 87 2.32 -11.87 3.86
CA ILE A 87 2.76 -13.08 3.14
C ILE A 87 4.20 -12.90 2.65
N MET A 88 4.52 -11.75 2.10
CA MET A 88 5.88 -11.47 1.62
C MET A 88 6.89 -11.49 2.77
N ASP A 89 6.52 -10.91 3.92
CA ASP A 89 7.36 -10.93 5.10
C ASP A 89 7.59 -12.35 5.60
N MET A 90 6.55 -13.17 5.60
CA MET A 90 6.68 -14.57 5.96
C MET A 90 7.64 -15.31 5.04
N LEU A 91 7.53 -15.07 3.74
CA LEU A 91 8.41 -15.70 2.75
C LEU A 91 9.86 -15.23 2.90
N ASP A 92 10.05 -13.95 3.18
CA ASP A 92 11.39 -13.39 3.37
C ASP A 92 12.08 -13.93 4.61
N SER A 93 11.31 -14.28 5.65
CA SER A 93 11.86 -14.84 6.87
C SER A 93 12.21 -16.32 6.73
N CYS A 94 11.76 -16.98 5.65
CA CYS A 94 12.06 -18.39 5.42
C CYS A 94 13.39 -18.56 4.71
N PRO A 95 14.13 -19.64 4.99
CA PRO A 95 15.31 -19.98 4.17
C PRO A 95 14.91 -20.17 2.71
N PRO A 96 15.79 -19.86 1.75
CA PRO A 96 15.45 -19.96 0.32
C PRO A 96 14.88 -21.30 -0.11
N ARG A 97 15.39 -22.38 0.49
CA ARG A 97 14.92 -23.74 0.20
C ARG A 97 13.43 -23.91 0.54
N ILE A 98 13.05 -23.44 1.72
CA ILE A 98 11.65 -23.53 2.19
C ILE A 98 10.76 -22.58 1.41
N ARG A 99 11.28 -21.40 1.09
CA ARG A 99 10.56 -20.41 0.27
C ARG A 99 10.13 -21.00 -1.07
N ASN A 100 10.99 -21.77 -1.70
CA ASN A 100 10.68 -22.40 -2.98
C ASN A 100 9.50 -23.39 -2.88
N TYR A 101 9.41 -24.13 -1.79
CA TYR A 101 8.26 -25.01 -1.55
C TYR A 101 6.97 -24.21 -1.39
N ALA A 102 7.02 -23.12 -0.63
CA ALA A 102 5.87 -22.25 -0.41
C ALA A 102 5.37 -21.67 -1.72
N LEU A 103 6.28 -21.20 -2.58
CA LEU A 103 5.92 -20.65 -3.89
C LEU A 103 5.28 -21.71 -4.78
N ARG A 104 5.78 -22.94 -4.71
CA ARG A 104 5.23 -24.05 -5.48
C ARG A 104 3.78 -24.37 -5.06
N ILE A 105 3.55 -24.40 -3.76
CA ILE A 105 2.20 -24.63 -3.20
C ILE A 105 1.25 -23.51 -3.64
N LEU A 106 1.72 -22.26 -3.55
CA LEU A 106 0.91 -21.11 -3.94
C LEU A 106 0.53 -21.16 -5.41
N LYS A 107 1.46 -21.54 -6.29
CA LYS A 107 1.18 -21.68 -7.71
C LYS A 107 0.11 -22.74 -8.00
N ILE A 108 0.18 -23.86 -7.29
CA ILE A 108 -0.82 -24.93 -7.43
C ILE A 108 -2.18 -24.43 -6.96
N PHE A 109 -2.22 -23.72 -5.84
CA PHE A 109 -3.45 -23.16 -5.30
C PHE A 109 -4.10 -22.19 -6.29
N LEU A 110 -3.32 -21.27 -6.83
CA LEU A 110 -3.82 -20.28 -7.79
C LEU A 110 -4.34 -20.96 -9.08
N ALA A 111 -3.65 -21.97 -9.56
CA ALA A 111 -4.11 -22.73 -10.74
C ALA A 111 -5.44 -23.43 -10.47
N ALA A 112 -5.63 -23.95 -9.27
CA ALA A 112 -6.90 -24.58 -8.88
C ALA A 112 -8.03 -23.55 -8.79
N CYS A 113 -7.74 -22.35 -8.31
CA CYS A 113 -8.72 -21.26 -8.24
C CYS A 113 -9.17 -20.84 -9.65
N ASP A 114 -8.24 -20.71 -10.58
CA ASP A 114 -8.57 -20.35 -11.96
C ASP A 114 -9.50 -21.38 -12.59
N LYS A 115 -9.25 -22.66 -12.36
CA LYS A 115 -10.12 -23.72 -12.86
C LYS A 115 -11.52 -23.65 -12.26
N ASN A 116 -11.62 -23.31 -11.00
CA ASN A 116 -12.91 -23.18 -10.33
C ASN A 116 -13.70 -21.98 -10.87
N GLU A 117 -13.03 -20.89 -11.18
CA GLU A 117 -13.68 -19.74 -11.80
C GLU A 117 -14.25 -20.07 -13.17
N ASP A 118 -13.51 -20.84 -13.96
CA ASP A 118 -13.97 -21.28 -15.27
C ASP A 118 -15.21 -22.17 -15.14
N ILE A 119 -15.30 -22.98 -14.11
CA ILE A 119 -16.44 -23.85 -13.85
C ILE A 119 -17.65 -23.04 -13.39
N ASP A 120 -17.41 -22.04 -12.52
CA ASP A 120 -18.48 -21.22 -11.97
C ASP A 120 -19.09 -20.27 -13.00
N ASN A 121 -18.39 -19.97 -14.07
CA ASN A 121 -18.84 -19.08 -15.15
C ASN A 121 -19.65 -19.80 -16.24
N GLU A 122 -19.82 -21.09 -16.15
CA GLU A 122 -20.69 -21.85 -17.03
C GLU A 122 -22.12 -21.87 -16.46
#